data_7a776572dc1556ed7e88a5be89538519
#
_entry.id   7a776572dc1556ed7e88a5be89538519
#
_cell.length_a   1.000
_cell.length_b   1.000
_cell.length_c   1.000
_cell.angle_alpha   90.00
_cell.angle_beta   90.00
_cell.angle_gamma   90.00
#
_symmetry.space_group_name_H-M   'P 1'
#
loop_
_entity.id
_entity.type
_entity.pdbx_description
1 polymer ?
#
loop_
_entity_poly.entity_id
_entity_poly.type
_entity_poly.pdbx_seq_one_letter_code
_entity_poly.pdbx_strand_id
1 'polypeptide(L)'
;ATINGFGFLLRNAGNVEMRNFSIINFMDDGISLDTANCNVWIHNVDLYYGKAGGDADQAKGDGSIDIKGNSQYITVSYVHFYDSGKCSLCGMKSESGPNYITYHHNWFDHSDSRHARVRTMSVHMYNNYYDGNAKYGAGSTMGSSLFIQNNYFRNCKNPMLSSNQGTDALGEGTFSGENGGIIKAYGNVIVGAQKIIYANAVSETGDSANAASFDAYLAKSADEKVPSSYKTVAGATSYDNFDTTKDLGVKSGSLNNAEDVPSVVTSAKGAGSLGGGVISWTFSDKDDSVYAIDKELKATVTNYKNTDLVSVGGTNAKIVSPDPTTEETKATESTTKATQATTKET
;
A
#
# COMPACT_ATOMS: atom_id res chain seq x y z
N ALA A 1 14.41 -4.10 14.55
CA ALA A 1 15.49 -4.08 13.55
C ALA A 1 15.27 -2.95 12.55
N THR A 2 16.33 -2.52 11.85
CA THR A 2 16.25 -1.48 10.81
C THR A 2 16.91 -2.01 9.53
N ILE A 3 16.18 -1.88 8.42
CA ILE A 3 16.67 -2.16 7.08
C ILE A 3 17.00 -0.80 6.45
N ASN A 4 18.25 -0.56 6.13
CA ASN A 4 18.72 0.72 5.60
C ASN A 4 19.39 0.53 4.24
N GLY A 5 18.83 1.14 3.21
CA GLY A 5 19.40 1.17 1.86
C GLY A 5 18.88 0.13 0.87
N PHE A 6 18.01 -0.79 1.30
CA PHE A 6 17.36 -1.79 0.44
C PHE A 6 16.00 -2.19 1.00
N GLY A 7 15.20 -2.87 0.18
CA GLY A 7 13.90 -3.42 0.52
C GLY A 7 13.87 -4.94 0.40
N PHE A 8 12.66 -5.50 0.44
CA PHE A 8 12.43 -6.94 0.28
C PHE A 8 11.69 -7.22 -1.02
N LEU A 9 12.16 -8.21 -1.76
CA LEU A 9 11.47 -8.75 -2.93
C LEU A 9 11.09 -10.21 -2.69
N LEU A 10 9.79 -10.49 -2.67
CA LEU A 10 9.25 -11.83 -2.51
C LEU A 10 8.70 -12.32 -3.86
N ARG A 11 9.07 -13.53 -4.25
CA ARG A 11 8.57 -14.23 -5.45
C ARG A 11 8.28 -15.68 -5.14
N ASN A 12 7.09 -16.16 -5.50
CA ASN A 12 6.64 -17.54 -5.28
C ASN A 12 6.84 -17.99 -3.82
N ALA A 13 6.67 -17.05 -2.88
CA ALA A 13 6.85 -17.29 -1.46
C ALA A 13 5.50 -17.55 -0.79
N GLY A 14 5.50 -18.41 0.22
CA GLY A 14 4.29 -18.70 0.98
C GLY A 14 4.54 -18.84 2.47
N ASN A 15 3.51 -18.60 3.28
CA ASN A 15 3.57 -18.67 4.74
C ASN A 15 4.68 -17.78 5.35
N VAL A 16 4.69 -16.50 4.94
CA VAL A 16 5.68 -15.52 5.37
C VAL A 16 5.04 -14.53 6.35
N GLU A 17 5.68 -14.31 7.48
CA GLU A 17 5.37 -13.24 8.43
C GLU A 17 6.53 -12.25 8.46
N MET A 18 6.26 -10.98 8.20
CA MET A 18 7.21 -9.88 8.23
C MET A 18 6.77 -8.88 9.29
N ARG A 19 7.53 -8.74 10.38
CA ARG A 19 7.08 -7.89 11.50
C ARG A 19 8.20 -7.21 12.28
N ASN A 20 7.82 -6.12 12.91
CA ASN A 20 8.57 -5.43 13.97
C ASN A 20 9.95 -4.97 13.52
N PHE A 21 9.99 -4.21 12.43
CA PHE A 21 11.18 -3.56 11.90
C PHE A 21 10.83 -2.26 11.18
N SER A 22 11.86 -1.45 10.91
CA SER A 22 11.74 -0.23 10.11
C SER A 22 12.49 -0.38 8.80
N ILE A 23 11.99 0.22 7.71
CA ILE A 23 12.68 0.31 6.41
C ILE A 23 12.91 1.78 6.10
N ILE A 24 14.15 2.12 5.76
CA ILE A 24 14.59 3.46 5.41
C ILE A 24 15.51 3.43 4.20
N ASN A 25 15.52 4.50 3.41
CA ASN A 25 16.43 4.67 2.28
C ASN A 25 16.40 3.51 1.27
N PHE A 26 15.27 2.81 1.12
CA PHE A 26 15.15 1.72 0.15
C PHE A 26 15.33 2.24 -1.31
N MET A 27 15.87 1.40 -2.19
CA MET A 27 16.32 1.82 -3.53
C MET A 27 15.23 1.74 -4.59
N ASP A 28 14.32 0.80 -4.45
CA ASP A 28 13.18 0.49 -5.31
C ASP A 28 11.94 0.41 -4.40
N ASP A 29 11.13 -0.63 -4.44
CA ASP A 29 10.08 -0.81 -3.44
C ASP A 29 10.63 -1.16 -2.04
N GLY A 30 9.97 -0.70 -0.99
CA GLY A 30 10.31 -1.09 0.39
C GLY A 30 10.05 -2.57 0.63
N ILE A 31 8.84 -3.05 0.29
CA ILE A 31 8.47 -4.47 0.25
C ILE A 31 7.70 -4.72 -1.04
N SER A 32 8.18 -5.62 -1.88
CA SER A 32 7.54 -5.99 -3.14
C SER A 32 7.17 -7.47 -3.15
N LEU A 33 5.88 -7.76 -3.24
CA LEU A 33 5.33 -9.10 -3.48
C LEU A 33 5.05 -9.20 -4.98
N ASP A 34 6.04 -9.67 -5.74
CA ASP A 34 6.05 -9.50 -7.19
C ASP A 34 5.29 -10.61 -7.93
N THR A 35 5.42 -11.87 -7.54
CA THR A 35 4.85 -13.00 -8.30
C THR A 35 4.34 -14.10 -7.39
N ALA A 36 3.04 -14.42 -7.51
CA ALA A 36 2.40 -15.62 -6.96
C ALA A 36 2.72 -15.92 -5.48
N ASN A 37 2.79 -14.88 -4.66
CA ASN A 37 2.97 -15.06 -3.21
C ASN A 37 1.64 -15.48 -2.56
N CYS A 38 1.69 -16.24 -1.49
CA CYS A 38 0.49 -16.73 -0.81
C CYS A 38 0.68 -16.81 0.70
N ASN A 39 -0.34 -16.42 1.46
CA ASN A 39 -0.30 -16.41 2.93
C ASN A 39 0.87 -15.56 3.46
N VAL A 40 0.87 -14.27 3.15
CA VAL A 40 1.88 -13.33 3.63
C VAL A 40 1.21 -12.33 4.58
N TRP A 41 1.80 -12.15 5.75
CA TRP A 41 1.37 -11.15 6.72
C TRP A 41 2.49 -10.17 7.00
N ILE A 42 2.25 -8.90 6.66
CA ILE A 42 3.16 -7.78 6.92
C ILE A 42 2.52 -6.92 8.00
N HIS A 43 3.19 -6.78 9.15
CA HIS A 43 2.61 -6.00 10.25
C HIS A 43 3.63 -5.39 11.21
N ASN A 44 3.21 -4.34 11.90
CA ASN A 44 4.04 -3.60 12.84
C ASN A 44 5.39 -3.20 12.23
N VAL A 45 5.33 -2.56 11.07
CA VAL A 45 6.48 -2.08 10.30
C VAL A 45 6.39 -0.57 10.16
N ASP A 46 7.51 0.13 10.29
CA ASP A 46 7.63 1.54 9.93
C ASP A 46 8.25 1.67 8.55
N LEU A 47 7.63 2.46 7.70
CA LEU A 47 8.11 2.77 6.35
C LEU A 47 8.31 4.27 6.21
N TYR A 48 9.58 4.65 6.05
CA TYR A 48 9.98 6.03 5.82
C TYR A 48 10.30 6.26 4.35
N TYR A 49 11.10 7.28 4.04
CA TYR A 49 11.48 7.58 2.65
C TYR A 49 12.41 6.53 2.04
N GLY A 50 12.15 6.22 0.78
CA GLY A 50 13.13 5.59 -0.10
C GLY A 50 14.16 6.59 -0.65
N LYS A 51 15.17 6.07 -1.32
CA LYS A 51 16.01 6.86 -2.21
C LYS A 51 15.27 7.09 -3.52
N ALA A 52 15.55 8.22 -4.15
CA ALA A 52 15.16 8.43 -5.53
C ALA A 52 15.79 7.32 -6.40
N GLY A 53 15.01 6.36 -6.86
CA GLY A 53 15.44 5.24 -7.70
C GLY A 53 15.25 5.50 -9.19
N GLY A 54 15.32 4.46 -10.01
CA GLY A 54 15.16 4.54 -11.47
C GLY A 54 13.81 5.07 -11.95
N ASP A 55 12.74 4.88 -11.18
CA ASP A 55 11.40 5.49 -11.35
C ASP A 55 11.21 6.75 -10.49
N ALA A 56 12.29 7.41 -10.19
CA ALA A 56 12.38 8.49 -9.23
C ALA A 56 11.85 9.83 -9.75
N ASP A 57 10.71 9.81 -10.32
CA ASP A 57 9.86 10.97 -10.42
C ASP A 57 9.36 11.46 -9.05
N GLN A 58 9.69 10.71 -7.97
CA GLN A 58 9.29 11.07 -6.61
C GLN A 58 10.47 11.14 -5.64
N ALA A 59 10.66 12.32 -5.07
CA ALA A 59 11.70 12.57 -4.07
C ALA A 59 11.56 11.74 -2.79
N LYS A 60 10.37 11.17 -2.55
CA LYS A 60 10.02 10.35 -1.38
C LYS A 60 10.37 8.86 -1.56
N GLY A 61 10.79 8.43 -2.75
CA GLY A 61 11.09 7.04 -3.09
C GLY A 61 9.99 6.37 -3.93
N ASP A 62 10.12 5.09 -4.25
CA ASP A 62 9.12 4.30 -4.95
C ASP A 62 8.08 3.68 -4.00
N GLY A 63 7.39 2.60 -4.37
CA GLY A 63 6.34 1.98 -3.57
C GLY A 63 6.83 1.53 -2.19
N SER A 64 6.04 1.81 -1.14
CA SER A 64 6.42 1.33 0.19
C SER A 64 6.10 -0.15 0.36
N ILE A 65 4.88 -0.59 -0.03
CA ILE A 65 4.48 -2.01 -0.06
C ILE A 65 3.68 -2.25 -1.34
N ASP A 66 4.21 -3.04 -2.26
CA ASP A 66 3.54 -3.37 -3.51
C ASP A 66 3.15 -4.85 -3.58
N ILE A 67 1.93 -5.15 -4.02
CA ILE A 67 1.38 -6.50 -4.13
C ILE A 67 0.97 -6.74 -5.57
N LYS A 68 1.68 -7.64 -6.25
CA LYS A 68 1.60 -7.83 -7.71
C LYS A 68 1.52 -9.32 -8.08
N GLY A 69 1.28 -9.60 -9.36
CA GLY A 69 1.52 -10.90 -9.98
C GLY A 69 0.73 -12.07 -9.40
N ASN A 70 -0.59 -11.93 -9.25
CA ASN A 70 -1.48 -12.95 -8.69
C ASN A 70 -1.15 -13.38 -7.24
N SER A 71 -0.52 -12.51 -6.46
CA SER A 71 -0.35 -12.75 -5.03
C SER A 71 -1.73 -12.79 -4.34
N GLN A 72 -1.92 -13.72 -3.38
CA GLN A 72 -3.21 -13.98 -2.72
C GLN A 72 -3.04 -14.21 -1.23
N TYR A 73 -4.13 -14.02 -0.47
CA TYR A 73 -4.14 -14.19 0.99
C TYR A 73 -3.05 -13.34 1.66
N ILE A 74 -3.03 -12.06 1.32
CA ILE A 74 -2.06 -11.09 1.85
C ILE A 74 -2.75 -10.18 2.83
N THR A 75 -2.15 -10.00 4.00
CA THR A 75 -2.59 -9.03 5.00
C THR A 75 -1.51 -8.02 5.28
N VAL A 76 -1.85 -6.74 5.17
CA VAL A 76 -1.03 -5.60 5.58
C VAL A 76 -1.72 -4.93 6.75
N SER A 77 -1.11 -4.94 7.94
CA SER A 77 -1.77 -4.43 9.14
C SER A 77 -0.81 -3.77 10.12
N TYR A 78 -1.32 -2.78 10.84
CA TYR A 78 -0.52 -2.06 11.84
C TYR A 78 0.81 -1.53 11.28
N VAL A 79 0.82 -1.15 10.01
CA VAL A 79 1.98 -0.51 9.36
C VAL A 79 1.84 1.00 9.48
N HIS A 80 2.93 1.68 9.80
CA HIS A 80 3.01 3.12 9.82
C HIS A 80 3.78 3.61 8.58
N PHE A 81 3.08 4.33 7.71
CA PHE A 81 3.64 4.94 6.51
C PHE A 81 3.86 6.43 6.77
N TYR A 82 5.11 6.85 6.84
CA TYR A 82 5.52 8.23 7.09
C TYR A 82 5.71 8.99 5.78
N ASP A 83 4.82 9.94 5.47
CA ASP A 83 4.91 10.85 4.31
C ASP A 83 5.32 10.15 3.00
N SER A 84 4.81 8.95 2.78
CA SER A 84 5.15 8.19 1.57
C SER A 84 4.52 8.81 0.32
N GLY A 85 5.28 8.91 -0.76
CA GLY A 85 4.74 9.37 -2.05
C GLY A 85 3.82 8.36 -2.72
N LYS A 86 4.14 7.06 -2.58
CA LYS A 86 3.46 5.91 -3.20
C LYS A 86 3.35 4.79 -2.17
N CYS A 87 2.35 4.81 -1.28
CA CYS A 87 2.28 3.84 -0.18
C CYS A 87 2.17 2.39 -0.67
N SER A 88 1.16 2.06 -1.47
CA SER A 88 0.95 0.67 -1.87
C SER A 88 0.23 0.57 -3.22
N LEU A 89 0.84 -0.13 -4.16
CA LEU A 89 0.19 -0.58 -5.38
C LEU A 89 -0.30 -2.02 -5.19
N CYS A 90 -1.56 -2.27 -5.50
CA CYS A 90 -2.16 -3.58 -5.43
C CYS A 90 -2.71 -3.97 -6.82
N GLY A 91 -2.01 -4.89 -7.47
CA GLY A 91 -2.27 -5.30 -8.85
C GLY A 91 -1.52 -4.49 -9.91
N MET A 92 -1.16 -5.16 -10.98
CA MET A 92 -0.50 -4.56 -12.14
C MET A 92 -1.48 -4.35 -13.31
N LYS A 93 -1.90 -5.42 -13.98
CA LYS A 93 -2.83 -5.35 -15.13
C LYS A 93 -3.53 -6.66 -15.44
N SER A 94 -3.05 -7.79 -14.92
CA SER A 94 -3.44 -9.14 -15.34
C SER A 94 -3.99 -10.00 -14.22
N GLU A 95 -4.04 -9.47 -13.03
CA GLU A 95 -4.60 -10.17 -11.90
C GLU A 95 -6.11 -10.30 -12.03
N SER A 96 -6.66 -11.35 -11.47
CA SER A 96 -8.09 -11.59 -11.39
C SER A 96 -8.48 -12.05 -9.99
N GLY A 97 -9.64 -11.60 -9.51
CA GLY A 97 -10.15 -11.99 -8.20
C GLY A 97 -10.63 -13.46 -8.16
N PRO A 98 -10.91 -13.98 -6.96
CA PRO A 98 -10.70 -13.32 -5.67
C PRO A 98 -9.25 -13.39 -5.22
N ASN A 99 -8.71 -12.28 -4.72
CA ASN A 99 -7.31 -12.21 -4.29
C ASN A 99 -7.14 -12.36 -2.78
N TYR A 100 -8.17 -12.11 -1.98
CA TYR A 100 -8.16 -12.17 -0.51
C TYR A 100 -7.07 -11.30 0.11
N ILE A 101 -7.05 -10.03 -0.29
CA ILE A 101 -6.09 -9.04 0.20
C ILE A 101 -6.80 -8.12 1.17
N THR A 102 -6.15 -7.88 2.31
CA THR A 102 -6.70 -7.06 3.39
C THR A 102 -5.68 -6.04 3.88
N TYR A 103 -6.14 -4.81 4.06
CA TYR A 103 -5.41 -3.75 4.76
C TYR A 103 -6.21 -3.34 5.99
N HIS A 104 -5.61 -3.41 7.20
CA HIS A 104 -6.32 -2.98 8.40
C HIS A 104 -5.41 -2.39 9.47
N HIS A 105 -5.93 -1.44 10.21
CA HIS A 105 -5.24 -0.77 11.31
C HIS A 105 -3.89 -0.15 10.89
N ASN A 106 -3.75 0.22 9.62
CA ASN A 106 -2.57 0.93 9.15
C ASN A 106 -2.73 2.44 9.40
N TRP A 107 -1.63 3.12 9.60
CA TRP A 107 -1.57 4.57 9.67
C TRP A 107 -0.91 5.11 8.41
N PHE A 108 -1.69 5.75 7.59
CA PHE A 108 -1.22 6.46 6.40
C PHE A 108 -1.01 7.93 6.77
N ASP A 109 0.15 8.21 7.37
CA ASP A 109 0.49 9.45 8.04
C ASP A 109 1.08 10.45 7.07
N HIS A 110 0.30 11.46 6.69
CA HIS A 110 0.63 12.57 5.79
C HIS A 110 1.16 12.14 4.40
N SER A 111 0.92 10.92 4.03
CA SER A 111 1.33 10.34 2.75
C SER A 111 0.52 10.90 1.57
N ASP A 112 1.10 10.85 0.35
CA ASP A 112 0.47 11.47 -0.81
C ASP A 112 -0.67 10.65 -1.39
N SER A 113 -0.40 9.36 -1.70
CA SER A 113 -1.29 8.54 -2.53
C SER A 113 -1.07 7.04 -2.37
N ARG A 114 -1.95 6.26 -2.99
CA ARG A 114 -1.90 4.80 -3.04
C ARG A 114 -2.06 4.14 -1.67
N HIS A 115 -3.18 4.40 -1.01
CA HIS A 115 -3.45 3.82 0.32
C HIS A 115 -4.66 2.80 0.34
N ALA A 116 -4.68 1.78 -0.50
CA ALA A 116 -3.81 1.44 -1.63
C ALA A 116 -4.41 1.96 -2.96
N ARG A 117 -3.59 1.97 -4.03
CA ARG A 117 -4.09 2.03 -5.39
C ARG A 117 -4.28 0.61 -5.92
N VAL A 118 -5.51 0.26 -6.25
CA VAL A 118 -5.86 -1.10 -6.67
C VAL A 118 -6.16 -1.15 -8.16
N ARG A 119 -5.59 -2.12 -8.84
CA ARG A 119 -5.86 -2.48 -10.22
C ARG A 119 -6.37 -3.91 -10.28
N THR A 120 -7.44 -4.17 -11.02
CA THR A 120 -7.99 -5.51 -11.32
C THR A 120 -8.39 -6.37 -10.12
N MET A 121 -7.84 -6.15 -8.95
CA MET A 121 -8.02 -6.97 -7.74
C MET A 121 -9.25 -6.58 -6.92
N SER A 122 -9.67 -7.49 -6.02
CA SER A 122 -10.70 -7.26 -5.01
C SER A 122 -10.04 -7.16 -3.64
N VAL A 123 -10.21 -6.02 -2.96
CA VAL A 123 -9.45 -5.70 -1.74
C VAL A 123 -10.38 -5.16 -0.64
N HIS A 124 -10.22 -5.69 0.57
CA HIS A 124 -10.89 -5.20 1.78
C HIS A 124 -9.96 -4.29 2.60
N MET A 125 -10.43 -3.11 2.93
CA MET A 125 -9.70 -2.13 3.73
C MET A 125 -10.57 -1.69 4.90
N TYR A 126 -10.17 -2.01 6.15
CA TYR A 126 -10.95 -1.65 7.32
C TYR A 126 -10.12 -1.14 8.49
N ASN A 127 -10.69 -0.27 9.27
CA ASN A 127 -10.07 0.32 10.46
C ASN A 127 -8.67 0.94 10.21
N ASN A 128 -8.42 1.44 9.00
CA ASN A 128 -7.21 2.21 8.72
C ASN A 128 -7.43 3.68 9.08
N TYR A 129 -6.36 4.34 9.49
CA TYR A 129 -6.32 5.77 9.71
C TYR A 129 -5.61 6.46 8.53
N TYR A 130 -6.37 7.27 7.81
CA TYR A 130 -5.91 8.11 6.70
C TYR A 130 -5.77 9.53 7.23
N ASP A 131 -4.55 9.99 7.42
CA ASP A 131 -4.22 11.18 8.17
C ASP A 131 -3.50 12.19 7.29
N GLY A 132 -4.15 13.31 6.96
CA GLY A 132 -3.56 14.40 6.20
C GLY A 132 -3.12 14.09 4.77
N ASN A 133 -3.75 13.12 4.09
CA ASN A 133 -3.27 12.63 2.79
C ASN A 133 -3.41 13.66 1.66
N ALA A 134 -2.32 13.90 0.91
CA ALA A 134 -2.18 15.03 0.02
C ALA A 134 -2.89 14.90 -1.35
N LYS A 135 -3.05 13.67 -1.87
CA LYS A 135 -3.72 13.44 -3.16
C LYS A 135 -5.01 12.66 -2.98
N TYR A 136 -4.92 11.39 -2.58
CA TYR A 136 -6.09 10.56 -2.32
C TYR A 136 -5.77 9.45 -1.32
N GLY A 137 -6.80 8.99 -0.64
CA GLY A 137 -6.76 7.81 0.21
C GLY A 137 -6.81 6.50 -0.60
N ALA A 138 -7.94 5.79 -0.56
CA ALA A 138 -8.14 4.58 -1.36
C ALA A 138 -8.42 4.90 -2.83
N GLY A 139 -7.76 4.18 -3.75
CA GLY A 139 -7.89 4.40 -5.19
C GLY A 139 -8.25 3.16 -5.97
N SER A 140 -9.30 3.23 -6.81
CA SER A 140 -9.81 2.13 -7.62
C SER A 140 -9.60 2.39 -9.10
N THR A 141 -8.93 1.46 -9.81
CA THR A 141 -8.69 1.54 -11.24
C THR A 141 -8.86 0.17 -11.91
N MET A 142 -8.96 0.14 -13.24
CA MET A 142 -8.94 -1.06 -14.08
C MET A 142 -9.96 -2.14 -13.65
N GLY A 143 -11.16 -1.71 -13.27
CA GLY A 143 -12.24 -2.63 -12.91
C GLY A 143 -12.10 -3.29 -11.55
N SER A 144 -11.20 -2.81 -10.67
CA SER A 144 -11.05 -3.33 -9.31
C SER A 144 -12.29 -3.11 -8.46
N SER A 145 -12.46 -3.94 -7.43
CA SER A 145 -13.52 -3.84 -6.43
C SER A 145 -12.91 -3.62 -5.05
N LEU A 146 -13.25 -2.50 -4.40
CA LEU A 146 -12.74 -2.16 -3.08
C LEU A 146 -13.89 -2.10 -2.07
N PHE A 147 -13.76 -2.81 -0.94
CA PHE A 147 -14.62 -2.64 0.21
C PHE A 147 -13.90 -1.81 1.27
N ILE A 148 -14.37 -0.58 1.49
CA ILE A 148 -13.80 0.40 2.42
C ILE A 148 -14.73 0.51 3.62
N GLN A 149 -14.33 -0.09 4.77
CA GLN A 149 -15.19 -0.31 5.91
C GLN A 149 -14.60 0.25 7.22
N ASN A 150 -15.38 1.03 7.95
CA ASN A 150 -15.03 1.52 9.29
C ASN A 150 -13.63 2.15 9.38
N ASN A 151 -13.18 2.86 8.35
CA ASN A 151 -11.94 3.63 8.38
C ASN A 151 -12.20 5.05 8.88
N TYR A 152 -11.12 5.72 9.31
CA TYR A 152 -11.15 7.13 9.65
C TYR A 152 -10.29 7.94 8.67
N PHE A 153 -10.88 8.94 8.04
CA PHE A 153 -10.20 9.88 7.13
C PHE A 153 -10.18 11.27 7.78
N ARG A 154 -8.99 11.77 8.13
CA ARG A 154 -8.78 13.11 8.66
C ARG A 154 -8.01 13.96 7.64
N ASN A 155 -8.58 15.08 7.22
CA ASN A 155 -7.94 16.03 6.30
C ASN A 155 -7.32 15.36 5.05
N CYS A 156 -7.90 14.24 4.63
CA CYS A 156 -7.53 13.56 3.39
C CYS A 156 -8.15 14.31 2.21
N LYS A 157 -7.35 14.83 1.29
CA LYS A 157 -7.84 15.67 0.19
C LYS A 157 -9.00 15.00 -0.56
N ASN A 158 -8.81 13.79 -1.03
CA ASN A 158 -9.83 12.96 -1.67
C ASN A 158 -9.84 11.59 -0.97
N PRO A 159 -10.75 11.30 -0.04
CA PRO A 159 -10.73 10.06 0.74
C PRO A 159 -10.76 8.80 -0.11
N MET A 160 -11.56 8.80 -1.15
CA MET A 160 -11.72 7.70 -2.09
C MET A 160 -11.79 8.26 -3.50
N LEU A 161 -11.10 7.63 -4.44
CA LEU A 161 -11.16 8.01 -5.86
C LEU A 161 -11.31 6.79 -6.75
N SER A 162 -12.15 6.93 -7.78
CA SER A 162 -12.17 6.02 -8.92
C SER A 162 -11.66 6.72 -10.17
N SER A 163 -10.72 6.09 -10.88
CA SER A 163 -10.04 6.72 -12.02
C SER A 163 -11.01 7.09 -13.15
N ASN A 164 -10.81 8.28 -13.74
CA ASN A 164 -11.61 8.85 -14.84
C ASN A 164 -13.10 8.99 -14.55
N GLN A 165 -13.49 9.02 -13.29
CA GLN A 165 -14.89 9.29 -12.90
C GLN A 165 -14.95 10.03 -11.58
N GLY A 166 -16.15 10.43 -11.16
CA GLY A 166 -16.36 11.18 -9.93
C GLY A 166 -15.47 12.41 -9.85
N THR A 167 -14.75 12.56 -8.75
CA THR A 167 -13.83 13.67 -8.53
C THR A 167 -12.65 13.67 -9.50
N ASP A 168 -12.10 12.50 -9.85
CA ASP A 168 -10.97 12.43 -10.81
C ASP A 168 -11.33 12.93 -12.22
N ALA A 169 -12.58 12.74 -12.67
CA ALA A 169 -13.07 13.28 -13.95
C ALA A 169 -13.17 14.81 -13.98
N LEU A 170 -13.09 15.48 -12.84
CA LEU A 170 -13.12 16.94 -12.76
C LEU A 170 -11.77 17.61 -13.01
N GLY A 171 -10.76 16.83 -13.38
CA GLY A 171 -9.43 17.34 -13.74
C GLY A 171 -8.43 17.39 -12.58
N GLU A 172 -8.70 16.71 -11.51
CA GLU A 172 -7.77 16.64 -10.36
C GLU A 172 -6.45 15.92 -10.68
N GLY A 173 -6.40 15.15 -11.80
CA GLY A 173 -5.15 14.59 -12.35
C GLY A 173 -4.40 13.64 -11.41
N THR A 174 -5.12 12.87 -10.60
CA THR A 174 -4.54 12.02 -9.56
C THR A 174 -4.17 10.62 -10.05
N PHE A 175 -4.82 10.16 -11.12
CA PHE A 175 -4.57 8.87 -11.76
C PHE A 175 -3.91 9.00 -13.14
N SER A 176 -3.41 7.87 -13.69
CA SER A 176 -2.71 7.80 -14.97
C SER A 176 -3.63 7.61 -16.18
N GLY A 177 -4.91 7.93 -16.09
CA GLY A 177 -5.87 7.82 -17.19
C GLY A 177 -6.40 6.40 -17.46
N GLU A 178 -6.23 5.48 -16.50
CA GLU A 178 -6.80 4.13 -16.58
C GLU A 178 -8.31 4.16 -16.31
N ASN A 179 -9.04 3.15 -16.79
CA ASN A 179 -10.45 2.97 -16.44
C ASN A 179 -10.62 2.88 -14.93
N GLY A 180 -11.75 3.34 -14.41
CA GLY A 180 -12.09 3.23 -13.00
C GLY A 180 -12.37 1.81 -12.54
N GLY A 181 -12.61 1.67 -11.24
CA GLY A 181 -13.22 0.50 -10.60
C GLY A 181 -14.34 0.96 -9.69
N ILE A 182 -14.88 0.08 -8.87
CA ILE A 182 -15.97 0.40 -7.96
C ILE A 182 -15.52 0.29 -6.52
N ILE A 183 -15.79 1.33 -5.76
CA ILE A 183 -15.60 1.36 -4.30
C ILE A 183 -16.96 1.23 -3.62
N LYS A 184 -17.11 0.26 -2.72
CA LYS A 184 -18.19 0.17 -1.75
C LYS A 184 -17.71 0.76 -0.44
N ALA A 185 -18.34 1.81 0.06
CA ALA A 185 -18.04 2.46 1.33
C ALA A 185 -19.11 2.15 2.37
N TYR A 186 -18.69 1.79 3.59
CA TYR A 186 -19.62 1.56 4.71
C TYR A 186 -18.99 1.90 6.05
N GLY A 187 -19.71 2.65 6.88
CA GLY A 187 -19.33 2.93 8.27
C GLY A 187 -18.06 3.74 8.46
N ASN A 188 -17.58 4.43 7.43
CA ASN A 188 -16.39 5.28 7.52
C ASN A 188 -16.72 6.62 8.18
N VAL A 189 -15.72 7.22 8.82
CA VAL A 189 -15.74 8.61 9.29
C VAL A 189 -14.84 9.44 8.37
N ILE A 190 -15.37 10.55 7.87
CA ILE A 190 -14.66 11.46 6.97
C ILE A 190 -14.76 12.87 7.52
N VAL A 191 -13.62 13.45 7.88
CA VAL A 191 -13.50 14.80 8.45
C VAL A 191 -12.49 15.62 7.66
N GLY A 192 -12.86 16.82 7.23
CA GLY A 192 -11.97 17.77 6.55
C GLY A 192 -11.56 17.35 5.13
N ALA A 193 -12.29 16.44 4.49
CA ALA A 193 -12.07 16.12 3.09
C ALA A 193 -12.39 17.30 2.16
N GLN A 194 -11.65 17.43 1.06
CA GLN A 194 -11.91 18.45 0.07
C GLN A 194 -13.09 18.04 -0.82
N LYS A 195 -13.13 16.80 -1.29
CA LYS A 195 -14.18 16.31 -2.17
C LYS A 195 -14.36 14.80 -2.13
N ILE A 196 -15.63 14.37 -2.20
CA ILE A 196 -16.05 13.00 -2.47
C ILE A 196 -17.46 13.01 -3.07
N ILE A 197 -17.70 12.21 -4.10
CA ILE A 197 -18.99 12.07 -4.76
C ILE A 197 -19.49 10.64 -4.61
N TYR A 198 -20.61 10.45 -3.93
CA TYR A 198 -21.26 9.14 -3.87
C TYR A 198 -22.23 8.92 -5.02
N ALA A 199 -22.38 7.68 -5.42
CA ALA A 199 -23.35 7.27 -6.45
C ALA A 199 -24.80 7.52 -6.04
N ASN A 200 -25.12 7.42 -4.74
CA ASN A 200 -26.47 7.22 -4.22
C ASN A 200 -26.80 8.06 -2.98
N ALA A 201 -25.92 8.94 -2.54
CA ALA A 201 -26.14 9.79 -1.37
C ALA A 201 -25.48 11.16 -1.54
N VAL A 202 -25.91 12.14 -0.76
CA VAL A 202 -25.16 13.39 -0.53
C VAL A 202 -23.96 13.07 0.34
N SER A 203 -22.78 13.58 -0.02
CA SER A 203 -21.54 13.32 0.69
C SER A 203 -21.30 14.26 1.86
N GLU A 204 -20.30 13.97 2.67
CA GLU A 204 -19.81 14.80 3.78
C GLU A 204 -19.27 16.14 3.30
N THR A 205 -18.86 16.24 2.03
CA THR A 205 -18.42 17.51 1.38
C THR A 205 -19.58 18.29 0.75
N GLY A 206 -20.83 17.79 0.89
CA GLY A 206 -22.03 18.44 0.38
C GLY A 206 -22.30 18.18 -1.13
N ASP A 207 -21.50 17.34 -1.77
CA ASP A 207 -21.71 16.97 -3.15
C ASP A 207 -22.95 16.08 -3.30
N SER A 208 -23.80 16.42 -4.28
CA SER A 208 -25.01 15.66 -4.56
C SER A 208 -24.67 14.28 -5.16
N ALA A 209 -25.56 13.31 -4.92
CA ALA A 209 -25.45 11.98 -5.53
C ALA A 209 -25.35 12.06 -7.05
N ASN A 210 -24.45 11.25 -7.63
CA ASN A 210 -24.29 11.16 -9.08
C ASN A 210 -24.08 9.70 -9.51
N ALA A 211 -25.16 9.02 -9.86
CA ALA A 211 -25.13 7.62 -10.27
C ALA A 211 -24.41 7.36 -11.60
N ALA A 212 -24.20 8.41 -12.41
CA ALA A 212 -23.52 8.29 -13.70
C ALA A 212 -21.99 8.44 -13.59
N SER A 213 -21.48 9.13 -12.54
CA SER A 213 -20.06 9.35 -12.34
C SER A 213 -19.77 9.62 -10.85
N PHE A 214 -19.14 8.69 -10.15
CA PHE A 214 -18.96 8.73 -8.70
C PHE A 214 -17.62 8.16 -8.26
N ASP A 215 -17.20 8.51 -7.05
CA ASP A 215 -16.02 7.97 -6.39
C ASP A 215 -16.35 6.63 -5.69
N ALA A 216 -17.48 6.58 -4.98
CA ALA A 216 -17.89 5.40 -4.22
C ALA A 216 -19.42 5.21 -4.20
N TYR A 217 -19.85 4.00 -3.94
CA TYR A 217 -21.23 3.64 -3.57
C TYR A 217 -21.31 3.58 -2.03
N LEU A 218 -22.21 4.36 -1.44
CA LEU A 218 -22.41 4.38 0.00
C LEU A 218 -23.43 3.30 0.42
N ALA A 219 -22.94 2.22 1.02
CA ALA A 219 -23.77 1.12 1.49
C ALA A 219 -24.42 1.44 2.84
N LYS A 220 -25.62 0.92 3.06
CA LYS A 220 -26.38 1.06 4.33
C LYS A 220 -26.04 -0.02 5.37
N SER A 221 -25.44 -1.12 4.92
CA SER A 221 -24.93 -2.19 5.78
C SER A 221 -23.72 -2.86 5.14
N ALA A 222 -22.92 -3.57 5.95
CA ALA A 222 -21.72 -4.24 5.45
C ALA A 222 -22.05 -5.35 4.43
N ASP A 223 -23.19 -6.01 4.58
CA ASP A 223 -23.65 -7.10 3.74
C ASP A 223 -24.51 -6.65 2.54
N GLU A 224 -24.72 -5.33 2.38
CA GLU A 224 -25.43 -4.80 1.22
C GLU A 224 -24.67 -5.06 -0.06
N LYS A 225 -25.34 -5.60 -1.05
CA LYS A 225 -24.79 -5.76 -2.40
C LYS A 225 -24.89 -4.47 -3.19
N VAL A 226 -23.80 -4.08 -3.83
CA VAL A 226 -23.85 -2.98 -4.80
C VAL A 226 -24.62 -3.45 -6.04
N PRO A 227 -25.70 -2.75 -6.42
CA PRO A 227 -26.47 -3.11 -7.61
C PRO A 227 -25.61 -3.04 -8.88
N SER A 228 -25.75 -4.01 -9.76
CA SER A 228 -24.99 -4.09 -11.03
C SER A 228 -25.28 -2.96 -12.02
N SER A 229 -26.29 -2.13 -11.74
CA SER A 229 -26.57 -0.89 -12.49
C SER A 229 -25.52 0.20 -12.26
N TYR A 230 -24.84 0.20 -11.10
CA TYR A 230 -23.72 1.12 -10.85
C TYR A 230 -22.47 0.55 -11.51
N LYS A 231 -22.01 1.26 -12.53
CA LYS A 231 -20.89 0.84 -13.37
C LYS A 231 -19.87 1.94 -13.48
N THR A 232 -18.62 1.55 -13.78
CA THR A 232 -17.59 2.52 -14.16
C THR A 232 -17.97 3.24 -15.46
N VAL A 233 -17.60 4.52 -15.55
CA VAL A 233 -17.84 5.35 -16.74
C VAL A 233 -17.14 4.75 -17.97
N ALA A 234 -15.89 4.36 -17.81
CA ALA A 234 -15.13 3.67 -18.83
C ALA A 234 -14.97 2.19 -18.47
N GLY A 235 -15.21 1.29 -19.42
CA GLY A 235 -15.13 -0.16 -19.23
C GLY A 235 -16.43 -0.80 -18.73
N ALA A 236 -17.42 -0.04 -18.26
CA ALA A 236 -18.73 -0.50 -17.78
C ALA A 236 -18.67 -1.67 -16.79
N THR A 237 -17.61 -1.71 -15.96
CA THR A 237 -17.39 -2.74 -14.94
C THR A 237 -18.29 -2.48 -13.73
N SER A 238 -18.90 -3.53 -13.19
CA SER A 238 -19.68 -3.50 -11.94
C SER A 238 -18.83 -3.98 -10.76
N TYR A 239 -19.26 -3.64 -9.56
CA TYR A 239 -18.70 -4.22 -8.33
C TYR A 239 -18.94 -5.74 -8.28
N ASP A 240 -17.93 -6.52 -7.93
CA ASP A 240 -18.01 -7.98 -7.94
C ASP A 240 -18.73 -8.58 -6.71
N ASN A 241 -19.04 -7.77 -5.72
CA ASN A 241 -19.67 -8.16 -4.46
C ASN A 241 -18.92 -9.28 -3.70
N PHE A 242 -17.58 -9.34 -3.84
CA PHE A 242 -16.74 -10.35 -3.18
C PHE A 242 -16.95 -10.39 -1.66
N ASP A 243 -17.17 -9.24 -1.04
CA ASP A 243 -17.36 -9.04 0.39
C ASP A 243 -18.67 -9.66 0.93
N THR A 244 -19.64 -9.92 0.05
CA THR A 244 -20.92 -10.56 0.40
C THR A 244 -21.00 -12.04 -0.01
N THR A 245 -20.03 -12.53 -0.76
CA THR A 245 -19.98 -13.89 -1.32
C THR A 245 -18.83 -14.72 -0.80
N LYS A 246 -17.87 -14.10 -0.11
CA LYS A 246 -16.65 -14.72 0.41
C LYS A 246 -16.54 -14.49 1.91
N ASP A 247 -15.91 -15.41 2.60
CA ASP A 247 -15.44 -15.17 3.95
C ASP A 247 -14.20 -14.28 3.88
N LEU A 248 -14.31 -13.06 4.42
CA LEU A 248 -13.20 -12.11 4.49
C LEU A 248 -12.25 -12.36 5.67
N GLY A 249 -12.52 -13.38 6.49
CA GLY A 249 -11.72 -13.71 7.65
C GLY A 249 -11.83 -12.70 8.81
N VAL A 250 -12.74 -11.74 8.73
CA VAL A 250 -12.97 -10.74 9.79
C VAL A 250 -13.82 -11.36 10.89
N LYS A 251 -13.21 -11.63 12.03
CA LYS A 251 -13.90 -12.21 13.18
C LYS A 251 -14.85 -11.19 13.83
N SER A 252 -16.00 -11.66 14.28
CA SER A 252 -16.92 -10.84 15.07
C SER A 252 -16.19 -10.21 16.27
N GLY A 253 -16.35 -8.91 16.45
CA GLY A 253 -15.68 -8.13 17.49
C GLY A 253 -14.22 -7.70 17.18
N SER A 254 -13.68 -8.03 16.01
CA SER A 254 -12.36 -7.54 15.58
C SER A 254 -12.42 -6.19 14.86
N LEU A 255 -13.59 -5.73 14.46
CA LEU A 255 -13.81 -4.39 13.90
C LEU A 255 -13.97 -3.36 15.01
N ASN A 256 -13.15 -2.32 14.98
CA ASN A 256 -13.36 -1.12 15.78
C ASN A 256 -14.45 -0.24 15.17
N ASN A 257 -15.13 0.56 16.01
CA ASN A 257 -15.90 1.66 15.48
C ASN A 257 -14.94 2.64 14.78
N ALA A 258 -15.38 3.25 13.68
CA ALA A 258 -14.52 4.15 12.93
C ALA A 258 -14.01 5.34 13.77
N GLU A 259 -14.83 5.86 14.68
CA GLU A 259 -14.47 6.94 15.62
C GLU A 259 -13.28 6.58 16.55
N ASP A 260 -13.12 5.30 16.88
CA ASP A 260 -12.06 4.82 17.78
C ASP A 260 -10.74 4.57 17.04
N VAL A 261 -10.76 4.49 15.70
CA VAL A 261 -9.62 4.10 14.87
C VAL A 261 -8.38 4.97 15.09
N PRO A 262 -8.47 6.31 15.14
CA PRO A 262 -7.28 7.13 15.41
C PRO A 262 -6.59 6.75 16.71
N SER A 263 -7.35 6.59 17.81
CA SER A 263 -6.79 6.25 19.12
C SER A 263 -6.20 4.85 19.18
N VAL A 264 -6.81 3.88 18.47
CA VAL A 264 -6.31 2.51 18.38
C VAL A 264 -5.01 2.46 17.57
N VAL A 265 -5.01 3.09 16.40
CA VAL A 265 -3.91 3.03 15.44
C VAL A 265 -2.68 3.81 15.92
N THR A 266 -2.87 4.96 16.56
CA THR A 266 -1.74 5.77 17.08
C THR A 266 -1.27 5.36 18.47
N SER A 267 -1.86 4.32 19.08
CA SER A 267 -1.44 3.83 20.39
C SER A 267 -0.07 3.18 20.35
N ALA A 268 0.58 3.02 21.51
CA ALA A 268 1.88 2.34 21.63
C ALA A 268 1.87 0.86 21.17
N LYS A 269 0.69 0.27 20.96
CA LYS A 269 0.51 -1.09 20.42
C LYS A 269 -0.20 -1.06 19.05
N GLY A 270 -0.35 0.11 18.47
CA GLY A 270 -0.98 0.35 17.19
C GLY A 270 -0.05 0.13 16.00
N ALA A 271 -0.11 1.03 15.03
CA ALA A 271 0.71 0.97 13.82
C ALA A 271 2.19 1.25 14.12
N GLY A 272 3.06 0.64 13.33
CA GLY A 272 4.51 0.77 13.45
C GLY A 272 5.16 -0.29 14.33
N SER A 273 6.48 -0.21 14.44
CA SER A 273 7.30 -1.15 15.19
C SER A 273 6.99 -1.12 16.68
N LEU A 274 6.74 -2.28 17.25
CA LEU A 274 6.48 -2.43 18.68
C LEU A 274 7.73 -2.08 19.49
N GLY A 275 7.59 -1.17 20.44
CA GLY A 275 8.70 -0.63 21.22
C GLY A 275 9.30 0.65 20.66
N GLY A 276 8.71 1.18 19.59
CA GLY A 276 9.09 2.42 18.92
C GLY A 276 9.87 2.20 17.62
N GLY A 277 9.63 3.07 16.65
CA GLY A 277 10.36 3.10 15.39
C GLY A 277 11.80 3.59 15.55
N VAL A 278 12.60 3.40 14.51
CA VAL A 278 14.00 3.84 14.45
C VAL A 278 14.14 5.37 14.45
N ILE A 279 13.14 6.06 13.98
CA ILE A 279 13.05 7.52 13.95
C ILE A 279 11.75 7.90 14.66
N SER A 280 11.83 8.78 15.64
CA SER A 280 10.66 9.41 16.25
C SER A 280 10.31 10.65 15.45
N TRP A 281 9.13 10.66 14.87
CA TRP A 281 8.63 11.78 14.08
C TRP A 281 7.15 12.02 14.34
N THR A 282 6.72 13.25 14.29
CA THR A 282 5.31 13.64 14.44
C THR A 282 5.05 14.79 13.49
N PHE A 283 4.05 14.65 12.66
CA PHE A 283 3.55 15.73 11.80
C PHE A 283 2.62 16.66 12.59
N SER A 284 2.35 17.81 12.03
CA SER A 284 1.44 18.81 12.56
C SER A 284 0.34 19.13 11.53
N ASP A 285 -0.70 19.82 11.94
CA ASP A 285 -1.78 20.25 11.04
C ASP A 285 -1.30 21.11 9.84
N LYS A 286 -0.07 21.63 9.89
CA LYS A 286 0.53 22.35 8.76
C LYS A 286 0.99 21.44 7.63
N ASP A 287 1.17 20.18 7.94
CA ASP A 287 1.63 19.15 7.02
C ASP A 287 0.45 18.44 6.34
N ASP A 288 -0.78 18.73 6.81
CA ASP A 288 -2.01 18.18 6.25
C ASP A 288 -2.17 18.51 4.76
N SER A 289 -2.39 17.50 3.95
CA SER A 289 -2.59 17.60 2.50
C SER A 289 -1.43 18.27 1.75
N VAL A 290 -0.22 18.26 2.30
CA VAL A 290 0.99 18.81 1.69
C VAL A 290 1.68 17.73 0.86
N TYR A 291 1.84 18.01 -0.44
CA TYR A 291 2.53 17.09 -1.36
C TYR A 291 4.05 17.18 -1.29
N ALA A 292 4.58 18.32 -0.85
CA ALA A 292 6.02 18.53 -0.77
C ALA A 292 6.64 17.57 0.26
N ILE A 293 7.86 17.10 -0.04
CA ILE A 293 8.63 16.30 0.91
C ILE A 293 8.94 17.08 2.18
N ASP A 294 8.77 16.46 3.33
CA ASP A 294 9.26 17.00 4.59
C ASP A 294 10.80 16.91 4.61
N LYS A 295 11.44 18.08 4.52
CA LYS A 295 12.89 18.18 4.40
C LYS A 295 13.63 17.77 5.67
N GLU A 296 13.03 17.97 6.83
CA GLU A 296 13.63 17.65 8.12
C GLU A 296 13.56 16.14 8.37
N LEU A 297 12.41 15.52 8.09
CA LEU A 297 12.28 14.06 8.11
C LEU A 297 13.24 13.43 7.09
N LYS A 298 13.30 13.98 5.85
CA LYS A 298 14.24 13.45 4.83
C LYS A 298 15.69 13.55 5.27
N ALA A 299 16.09 14.64 5.89
CA ALA A 299 17.44 14.79 6.43
C ALA A 299 17.71 13.79 7.55
N THR A 300 16.76 13.58 8.44
CA THR A 300 16.86 12.59 9.53
C THR A 300 17.02 11.17 8.99
N VAL A 301 16.18 10.78 8.03
CA VAL A 301 16.26 9.47 7.36
C VAL A 301 17.59 9.29 6.63
N THR A 302 18.04 10.30 5.89
CA THR A 302 19.28 10.23 5.09
C THR A 302 20.53 10.15 5.96
N ASN A 303 20.54 10.86 7.08
CA ASN A 303 21.66 10.92 8.01
C ASN A 303 21.65 9.80 9.06
N TYR A 304 20.69 8.89 9.02
CA TYR A 304 20.61 7.78 9.96
C TYR A 304 21.91 6.96 9.93
N LYS A 305 22.46 6.69 11.10
CA LYS A 305 23.65 5.86 11.27
C LYS A 305 23.25 4.47 11.70
N ASN A 306 23.71 3.48 10.97
CA ASN A 306 23.51 2.08 11.37
C ASN A 306 24.11 1.86 12.75
N THR A 307 23.37 1.13 13.59
CA THR A 307 23.88 0.62 14.85
C THR A 307 24.57 -0.72 14.62
N ASP A 308 25.46 -1.10 15.53
CA ASP A 308 26.09 -2.40 15.48
C ASP A 308 25.05 -3.52 15.58
N LEU A 309 25.29 -4.59 14.85
CA LEU A 309 24.46 -5.78 14.94
C LEU A 309 24.64 -6.42 16.33
N VAL A 310 23.53 -6.67 17.00
CA VAL A 310 23.51 -7.40 18.27
C VAL A 310 23.32 -8.87 17.96
N SER A 311 24.22 -9.71 18.50
CA SER A 311 24.08 -11.17 18.38
C SER A 311 22.79 -11.65 19.07
N VAL A 312 21.93 -12.31 18.32
CA VAL A 312 20.73 -12.94 18.84
C VAL A 312 20.96 -14.44 18.90
N GLY A 313 21.04 -15.02 20.10
CA GLY A 313 21.13 -16.48 20.24
C GLY A 313 22.32 -17.02 21.02
N GLY A 314 22.90 -16.27 21.91
CA GLY A 314 23.85 -16.78 22.89
C GLY A 314 25.25 -16.17 22.85
N THR A 315 26.02 -16.42 23.89
CA THR A 315 27.31 -15.80 24.17
C THR A 315 28.45 -16.14 23.21
N ASN A 316 28.22 -17.03 22.24
CA ASN A 316 29.23 -17.53 21.32
C ASN A 316 28.99 -17.22 19.83
N ALA A 317 27.97 -16.45 19.50
CA ALA A 317 27.75 -16.05 18.12
C ALA A 317 28.80 -14.99 17.72
N LYS A 318 29.74 -15.34 16.85
CA LYS A 318 30.62 -14.35 16.21
C LYS A 318 29.89 -13.74 15.02
N ILE A 319 29.68 -12.44 15.05
CA ILE A 319 29.25 -11.70 13.86
C ILE A 319 30.47 -11.61 12.94
N VAL A 320 30.43 -12.35 11.84
CA VAL A 320 31.42 -12.19 10.76
C VAL A 320 30.86 -11.11 9.85
N SER A 321 31.39 -9.89 9.98
CA SER A 321 31.17 -8.88 8.93
C SER A 321 31.81 -9.41 7.64
N PRO A 322 31.10 -9.42 6.50
CA PRO A 322 31.78 -9.70 5.23
C PRO A 322 32.82 -8.61 5.03
N ASP A 323 34.09 -9.01 4.94
CA ASP A 323 35.17 -8.11 4.64
C ASP A 323 34.98 -7.59 3.20
N PRO A 324 34.79 -6.29 2.97
CA PRO A 324 34.56 -5.77 1.63
C PRO A 324 35.81 -5.87 0.71
N THR A 325 36.91 -6.45 1.16
CA THR A 325 38.15 -6.50 0.42
C THR A 325 38.49 -7.87 -0.21
N THR A 326 37.61 -8.89 -0.19
CA THR A 326 37.96 -10.24 -0.65
C THR A 326 37.17 -10.77 -1.86
N GLU A 327 36.54 -9.97 -2.66
CA GLU A 327 35.95 -10.39 -3.94
C GLU A 327 36.53 -9.69 -5.18
N GLU A 328 37.84 -9.56 -5.25
CA GLU A 328 38.52 -9.41 -6.55
C GLU A 328 39.70 -10.39 -6.62
N THR A 329 39.43 -11.65 -6.93
CA THR A 329 40.37 -12.52 -7.65
C THR A 329 39.78 -13.89 -7.88
N LYS A 330 39.33 -14.15 -9.06
CA LYS A 330 39.42 -15.35 -9.90
C LYS A 330 38.16 -15.60 -10.73
N ALA A 331 38.01 -14.81 -11.75
CA ALA A 331 37.38 -15.32 -12.98
C ALA A 331 38.44 -16.19 -13.68
N THR A 332 38.36 -17.48 -13.49
CA THR A 332 39.15 -18.45 -14.28
C THR A 332 38.47 -18.57 -15.64
N GLU A 333 39.15 -18.16 -16.70
CA GLU A 333 38.81 -18.44 -18.09
C GLU A 333 38.66 -19.96 -18.28
N SER A 334 37.48 -20.42 -18.58
CA SER A 334 37.20 -21.72 -19.14
C SER A 334 37.03 -21.57 -20.65
N THR A 335 38.13 -21.75 -21.38
CA THR A 335 38.11 -21.90 -22.82
C THR A 335 37.51 -23.24 -23.18
N THR A 336 36.25 -23.26 -23.60
CA THR A 336 35.65 -24.42 -24.24
C THR A 336 35.88 -24.34 -25.75
N LYS A 337 36.78 -25.18 -26.31
CA LYS A 337 36.92 -25.41 -27.72
C LYS A 337 35.62 -25.94 -28.33
N ALA A 338 35.06 -25.20 -29.26
CA ALA A 338 34.00 -25.70 -30.14
C ALA A 338 34.60 -26.63 -31.18
N THR A 339 34.19 -27.88 -31.18
CA THR A 339 34.50 -28.85 -32.26
C THR A 339 33.43 -28.67 -33.35
N GLN A 340 33.84 -28.27 -34.52
CA GLN A 340 33.02 -28.31 -35.74
C GLN A 340 32.77 -29.75 -36.18
N ALA A 341 31.50 -30.11 -36.27
CA ALA A 341 31.08 -31.32 -36.96
C ALA A 341 30.59 -30.92 -38.37
N THR A 342 31.32 -31.36 -39.36
CA THR A 342 30.92 -31.35 -40.78
C THR A 342 29.93 -32.47 -41.02
N THR A 343 28.71 -32.14 -41.47
CA THR A 343 27.80 -33.12 -42.09
C THR A 343 27.94 -33.02 -43.59
N LYS A 344 28.32 -34.15 -44.23
CA LYS A 344 28.20 -34.44 -45.67
C LYS A 344 26.82 -34.94 -45.98
N GLU A 345 26.28 -34.48 -47.08
CA GLU A 345 25.11 -34.96 -47.78
C GLU A 345 25.16 -36.45 -48.12
N THR A 346 24.06 -37.08 -48.06
CA THR A 346 23.40 -37.90 -49.09
C THR A 346 21.90 -37.96 -48.80
#